data_f1a1dec9c00eecd425affd079d4d13aa
#
_entry.id   f1a1dec9c00eecd425affd079d4d13aa
#
_cell.length_a   1.000
_cell.length_b   1.000
_cell.length_c   1.000
_cell.angle_alpha   90.00
_cell.angle_beta   90.00
_cell.angle_gamma   90.00
#
_symmetry.space_group_name_H-M   'P 1'
#
loop_
_entity.id
_entity.type
_entity.pdbx_description
1 polymer ?
#
loop_
_entity_poly.entity_id
_entity_poly.type
_entity_poly.pdbx_seq_one_letter_code
_entity_poly.pdbx_strand_id
1 'polypeptide(L)'
;DEAVHSYSAHGYIGLYKEKSIRAIGKLRKTVLAKETNGEMQFESESGGTVTEAEKTAILEAVRRAEKYNYNLKTIRHRYFFVEQFYPTDFKKSSKNPIQKSKLFNLAEMFGYKTMPDTKKIARDLEGRTWEEF
;
A
#
# COMPACT_ATOMS: atom_id res chain seq x y z
N ASP A 1 -4.91 2.91 -9.05
CA ASP A 1 -6.10 3.25 -8.31
C ASP A 1 -5.98 4.64 -7.70
N GLU A 2 -6.97 5.48 -7.94
CA GLU A 2 -6.96 6.88 -7.50
C GLU A 2 -6.87 7.02 -5.97
N ALA A 3 -7.51 6.14 -5.25
CA ALA A 3 -7.50 6.17 -3.79
C ALA A 3 -6.10 5.96 -3.22
N VAL A 4 -5.26 5.30 -3.95
CA VAL A 4 -3.92 4.94 -3.54
C VAL A 4 -2.99 6.15 -3.50
N HIS A 5 -3.31 7.20 -4.24
CA HIS A 5 -2.54 8.44 -4.26
C HIS A 5 -2.29 8.98 -2.85
N SER A 6 -3.28 8.84 -1.97
CA SER A 6 -3.19 9.35 -0.60
C SER A 6 -2.14 8.64 0.25
N TYR A 7 -1.87 7.37 -0.03
CA TYR A 7 -0.93 6.59 0.78
C TYR A 7 0.51 7.05 0.63
N SER A 8 0.89 7.48 -0.57
CA SER A 8 2.26 7.95 -0.78
C SER A 8 2.58 9.18 0.06
N ALA A 9 1.58 9.99 0.36
CA ALA A 9 1.75 11.16 1.21
C ALA A 9 1.95 10.80 2.68
N HIS A 10 1.48 9.64 3.11
CA HIS A 10 1.52 9.22 4.51
C HIS A 10 2.64 8.22 4.83
N GLY A 11 3.27 7.67 3.81
CA GLY A 11 4.45 6.84 3.97
C GLY A 11 4.23 5.40 4.46
N TYR A 12 3.00 4.98 4.71
CA TYR A 12 2.70 3.63 5.21
C TYR A 12 1.52 3.01 4.45
N ILE A 13 1.55 1.69 4.31
CA ILE A 13 0.48 0.90 3.68
C ILE A 13 0.01 -0.17 4.65
N GLY A 14 -1.30 -0.27 4.82
CA GLY A 14 -1.93 -1.34 5.59
C GLY A 14 -2.60 -2.35 4.66
N LEU A 15 -2.45 -3.62 4.97
CA LEU A 15 -3.11 -4.71 4.24
C LEU A 15 -4.39 -5.10 4.97
N TYR A 16 -5.51 -4.86 4.31
CA TYR A 16 -6.83 -5.09 4.86
C TYR A 16 -7.40 -6.42 4.41
N LYS A 17 -7.87 -7.22 5.36
CA LYS A 17 -8.55 -8.48 5.07
C LYS A 17 -9.48 -8.83 6.22
N GLU A 18 -10.71 -9.23 5.89
CA GLU A 18 -11.67 -9.66 6.90
C GLU A 18 -11.87 -8.65 8.03
N LYS A 19 -12.15 -7.42 7.64
CA LYS A 19 -12.45 -6.29 8.53
C LYS A 19 -11.31 -5.92 9.49
N SER A 20 -10.09 -6.19 9.10
CA SER A 20 -8.95 -5.82 9.91
C SER A 20 -7.75 -5.49 9.03
N ILE A 21 -6.97 -4.51 9.48
CA ILE A 21 -5.64 -4.30 8.92
C ILE A 21 -4.75 -5.35 9.56
N ARG A 22 -4.25 -6.28 8.74
CA ARG A 22 -3.51 -7.47 9.19
C ARG A 22 -2.01 -7.28 9.19
N ALA A 23 -1.52 -6.30 8.44
CA ALA A 23 -0.10 -6.00 8.40
C ALA A 23 0.08 -4.53 8.00
N ILE A 24 1.19 -3.95 8.41
CA ILE A 24 1.54 -2.58 8.04
C ILE A 24 3.00 -2.55 7.62
N GLY A 25 3.31 -1.76 6.60
CA GLY A 25 4.66 -1.59 6.10
C GLY A 25 4.95 -0.16 5.73
N LYS A 26 6.20 0.23 5.85
CA LYS A 26 6.65 1.55 5.45
C LYS A 26 6.85 1.58 3.94
N LEU A 27 6.24 2.55 3.29
CA LEU A 27 6.34 2.73 1.86
C LEU A 27 7.75 3.20 1.52
N ARG A 28 8.41 2.45 0.62
CA ARG A 28 9.76 2.79 0.15
C ARG A 28 9.70 3.56 -1.16
N LYS A 29 8.80 3.15 -2.06
CA LYS A 29 8.75 3.68 -3.41
C LYS A 29 7.42 3.38 -4.07
N THR A 30 6.98 4.27 -4.93
CA THR A 30 5.79 4.08 -5.76
C THR A 30 6.18 4.15 -7.23
N VAL A 31 5.74 3.20 -8.02
CA VAL A 31 6.03 3.14 -9.45
C VAL A 31 4.74 3.05 -10.24
N LEU A 32 4.63 3.88 -11.27
CA LEU A 32 3.54 3.82 -12.22
C LEU A 32 3.98 2.97 -13.41
N ALA A 33 3.11 2.11 -13.90
CA ALA A 33 3.43 1.29 -15.05
C ALA A 33 2.22 1.10 -15.97
N LYS A 34 2.49 1.08 -17.26
CA LYS A 34 1.48 0.89 -18.31
C LYS A 34 2.16 0.34 -19.55
N GLU A 35 1.46 -0.49 -20.30
CA GLU A 35 1.95 -0.94 -21.60
C GLU A 35 1.71 0.13 -22.64
N THR A 36 2.75 0.43 -23.43
CA THR A 36 2.69 1.35 -24.55
C THR A 36 3.41 0.69 -25.71
N ASN A 37 2.71 0.53 -26.85
CA ASN A 37 3.27 -0.09 -28.05
C ASN A 37 3.88 -1.48 -27.78
N GLY A 38 3.21 -2.28 -26.96
CA GLY A 38 3.63 -3.65 -26.66
C GLY A 38 4.69 -3.77 -25.58
N GLU A 39 5.15 -2.66 -25.01
CA GLU A 39 6.16 -2.66 -23.96
C GLU A 39 5.68 -1.95 -22.71
N MET A 40 6.00 -2.50 -21.55
CA MET A 40 5.70 -1.86 -20.29
C MET A 40 6.63 -0.66 -20.07
N GLN A 41 6.02 0.48 -19.75
CA GLN A 41 6.75 1.70 -19.40
C GLN A 41 6.62 1.91 -17.90
N PHE A 42 7.70 2.32 -17.27
CA PHE A 42 7.79 2.48 -15.82
C PHE A 42 8.21 3.89 -15.46
N GLU A 43 7.56 4.46 -14.45
CA GLU A 43 7.88 5.79 -13.96
C GLU A 43 7.87 5.79 -12.43
N SER A 44 8.97 6.23 -11.83
CA SER A 44 9.04 6.40 -10.38
C SER A 44 8.39 7.72 -9.99
N GLU A 45 7.40 7.68 -9.11
CA GLU A 45 6.74 8.89 -8.64
C GLU A 45 7.58 9.71 -7.68
N SER A 46 8.51 9.06 -6.99
CA SER A 46 9.39 9.72 -6.03
C SER A 46 10.70 10.22 -6.65
N GLY A 47 10.82 10.13 -7.98
CA GLY A 47 12.06 10.47 -8.68
C GLY A 47 13.03 9.28 -8.69
N GLY A 48 14.14 9.46 -9.37
CA GLY A 48 15.12 8.40 -9.55
C GLY A 48 14.69 7.39 -10.60
N THR A 49 15.45 6.31 -10.71
CA THR A 49 15.21 5.27 -11.70
C THR A 49 14.46 4.09 -11.11
N VAL A 50 13.68 3.42 -11.95
CA VAL A 50 13.06 2.14 -11.58
C VAL A 50 14.10 1.06 -11.84
N THR A 51 14.44 0.28 -10.83
CA THR A 51 15.46 -0.76 -10.94
C THR A 51 14.94 -1.97 -11.72
N GLU A 52 15.86 -2.79 -12.22
CA GLU A 52 15.48 -4.02 -12.93
C GLU A 52 14.72 -4.99 -12.02
N ALA A 53 15.08 -5.06 -10.75
CA ALA A 53 14.36 -5.89 -9.79
C ALA A 53 12.92 -5.42 -9.60
N GLU A 54 12.72 -4.11 -9.54
CA GLU A 54 11.37 -3.53 -9.43
C GLU A 54 10.54 -3.79 -10.67
N LYS A 55 11.13 -3.63 -11.85
CA LYS A 55 10.46 -3.93 -13.12
C LYS A 55 10.05 -5.40 -13.19
N THR A 56 10.94 -6.29 -12.77
CA THR A 56 10.68 -7.73 -12.74
C THR A 56 9.51 -8.05 -11.82
N ALA A 57 9.47 -7.44 -10.64
CA ALA A 57 8.38 -7.64 -9.68
C ALA A 57 7.04 -7.20 -10.26
N ILE A 58 7.02 -6.05 -10.94
CA ILE A 58 5.79 -5.54 -11.59
C ILE A 58 5.35 -6.48 -12.71
N LEU A 59 6.29 -6.93 -13.55
CA LEU A 59 5.97 -7.84 -14.65
C LEU A 59 5.41 -9.17 -14.14
N GLU A 60 5.92 -9.67 -13.01
CA GLU A 60 5.37 -10.85 -12.38
C GLU A 60 3.95 -10.63 -11.86
N ALA A 61 3.69 -9.46 -11.25
CA ALA A 61 2.36 -9.12 -10.78
C ALA A 61 1.37 -9.06 -11.94
N VAL A 62 1.77 -8.45 -13.06
CA VAL A 62 0.96 -8.39 -14.30
C VAL A 62 0.65 -9.80 -14.78
N ARG A 63 1.64 -10.67 -14.79
CA ARG A 63 1.48 -12.06 -15.27
C ARG A 63 0.55 -12.86 -14.35
N ARG A 64 0.67 -12.69 -13.04
CA ARG A 64 -0.23 -13.34 -12.09
C ARG A 64 -1.68 -12.87 -12.26
N ALA A 65 -1.86 -11.58 -12.48
CA ALA A 65 -3.19 -11.01 -12.67
C ALA A 65 -3.86 -11.59 -13.93
N GLU A 66 -3.10 -11.84 -14.98
CA GLU A 66 -3.61 -12.42 -16.21
C GLU A 66 -4.20 -13.81 -16.00
N LYS A 67 -3.66 -14.58 -15.06
CA LYS A 67 -4.19 -15.91 -14.71
C LYS A 67 -5.60 -15.83 -14.13
N TYR A 68 -5.98 -14.67 -13.58
CA TYR A 68 -7.30 -14.45 -13.00
C TYR A 68 -8.13 -13.50 -13.87
N ASN A 69 -7.77 -13.36 -15.14
CA ASN A 69 -8.47 -12.53 -16.11
C ASN A 69 -8.44 -11.02 -15.80
N TYR A 70 -7.44 -10.57 -15.05
CA TYR A 70 -7.20 -9.14 -14.84
C TYR A 70 -6.10 -8.67 -15.79
N ASN A 71 -6.38 -7.60 -16.52
CA ASN A 71 -5.41 -6.99 -17.41
C ASN A 71 -4.88 -5.71 -16.77
N LEU A 72 -3.65 -5.76 -16.27
CA LEU A 72 -2.99 -4.62 -15.66
C LEU A 72 -2.18 -3.78 -16.64
N LYS A 73 -2.21 -4.11 -17.94
CA LYS A 73 -1.38 -3.45 -18.95
C LYS A 73 -2.04 -2.23 -19.56
N THR A 74 -3.35 -2.26 -19.77
CA THR A 74 -4.07 -1.27 -20.59
C THR A 74 -4.21 0.08 -19.93
N ILE A 75 -4.28 0.14 -18.62
CA ILE A 75 -4.33 1.40 -17.89
C ILE A 75 -3.15 1.50 -16.93
N ARG A 76 -2.79 2.73 -16.62
CA ARG A 76 -1.67 2.99 -15.73
C ARG A 76 -2.04 2.62 -14.31
N HIS A 77 -1.29 1.71 -13.70
CA HIS A 77 -1.46 1.28 -12.33
C HIS A 77 -0.29 1.73 -11.48
N ARG A 78 -0.58 1.93 -10.21
CA ARG A 78 0.42 2.32 -9.21
C ARG A 78 0.82 1.09 -8.41
N TYR A 79 2.13 0.86 -8.33
CA TYR A 79 2.71 -0.27 -7.60
C TYR A 79 3.47 0.24 -6.39
N PHE A 80 3.16 -0.32 -5.23
CA PHE A 80 3.76 0.09 -3.97
C PHE A 80 4.86 -0.88 -3.58
N PHE A 81 6.04 -0.33 -3.34
CA PHE A 81 7.16 -1.11 -2.81
C PHE A 81 7.34 -0.73 -1.34
N VAL A 82 7.29 -1.73 -0.49
CA VAL A 82 7.29 -1.59 0.96
C VAL A 82 8.57 -2.20 1.51
N GLU A 83 9.18 -1.56 2.51
CA GLU A 83 10.41 -2.06 3.09
C GLU A 83 10.22 -3.46 3.68
N GLN A 84 9.19 -3.60 4.49
CA GLN A 84 8.83 -4.85 5.12
C GLN A 84 7.46 -4.68 5.76
N PHE A 85 6.64 -5.72 5.68
CA PHE A 85 5.36 -5.76 6.39
C PHE A 85 5.55 -6.40 7.76
N TYR A 86 4.89 -5.79 8.76
CA TYR A 86 4.83 -6.33 10.10
C TYR A 86 3.38 -6.67 10.44
N PRO A 87 3.12 -7.83 11.02
CA PRO A 87 1.75 -8.23 11.35
C PRO A 87 1.16 -7.33 12.42
N THR A 88 -0.13 -7.10 12.31
CA THR A 88 -0.91 -6.38 13.32
C THR A 88 -2.36 -6.87 13.24
N ASP A 89 -3.21 -6.32 14.07
CA ASP A 89 -4.64 -6.63 14.03
C ASP A 89 -5.38 -5.37 14.48
N PHE A 90 -5.65 -4.51 13.50
CA PHE A 90 -6.33 -3.24 13.71
C PHE A 90 -7.72 -3.34 13.08
N LYS A 91 -8.70 -3.69 13.90
CA LYS A 91 -10.03 -4.07 13.45
C LYS A 91 -10.95 -2.91 13.16
N LYS A 92 -11.73 -3.07 12.11
CA LYS A 92 -12.84 -2.19 11.80
C LYS A 92 -14.07 -2.79 12.48
N SER A 93 -14.65 -2.08 13.44
CA SER A 93 -15.82 -2.57 14.17
C SER A 93 -17.14 -2.21 13.49
N SER A 94 -17.16 -1.19 12.63
CA SER A 94 -18.38 -0.80 11.93
C SER A 94 -18.74 -1.80 10.84
N LYS A 95 -20.03 -1.86 10.50
CA LYS A 95 -20.54 -2.78 9.45
C LYS A 95 -20.44 -2.19 8.06
N ASN A 96 -20.18 -0.88 7.96
CA ASN A 96 -20.14 -0.21 6.67
C ASN A 96 -18.91 -0.64 5.88
N PRO A 97 -19.07 -0.96 4.60
CA PRO A 97 -17.91 -1.32 3.77
C PRO A 97 -17.00 -0.11 3.54
N ILE A 98 -15.75 -0.40 3.25
CA ILE A 98 -14.81 0.65 2.84
C ILE A 98 -15.13 1.00 1.40
N GLN A 99 -15.47 2.26 1.16
CA GLN A 99 -15.84 2.74 -0.17
C GLN A 99 -14.65 2.82 -1.12
N LYS A 100 -13.53 3.34 -0.63
CA LYS A 100 -12.29 3.49 -1.40
C LYS A 100 -11.13 3.06 -0.53
N SER A 101 -10.41 4.01 0.01
CA SER A 101 -9.37 3.73 0.99
C SER A 101 -9.66 4.53 2.25
N LYS A 102 -9.21 4.02 3.36
CA LYS A 102 -9.32 4.71 4.64
C LYS A 102 -7.95 5.25 5.02
N LEU A 103 -7.92 6.52 5.40
CA LEU A 103 -6.69 7.18 5.81
C LEU A 103 -6.66 7.35 7.32
N PHE A 104 -5.51 7.11 7.91
CA PHE A 104 -5.30 7.30 9.34
C PHE A 104 -4.05 8.17 9.55
N ASN A 105 -4.14 9.11 10.46
CA ASN A 105 -2.98 9.89 10.88
C ASN A 105 -2.40 9.24 12.13
N LEU A 106 -1.40 8.41 11.96
CA LEU A 106 -0.81 7.63 13.05
C LEU A 106 -0.20 8.51 14.13
N ALA A 107 0.46 9.59 13.74
CA ALA A 107 1.07 10.50 14.70
C ALA A 107 0.03 11.12 15.62
N GLU A 108 -1.11 11.52 15.05
CA GLU A 108 -2.21 12.09 15.82
C GLU A 108 -2.88 11.05 16.71
N MET A 109 -3.13 9.84 16.16
CA MET A 109 -3.79 8.76 16.87
C MET A 109 -3.06 8.38 18.17
N PHE A 110 -1.73 8.28 18.09
CA PHE A 110 -0.91 7.80 19.20
C PHE A 110 -0.05 8.89 19.86
N GLY A 111 -0.18 10.13 19.38
CA GLY A 111 0.59 11.23 19.94
C GLY A 111 2.09 11.16 19.67
N TYR A 112 2.48 10.54 18.57
CA TYR A 112 3.91 10.45 18.24
C TYR A 112 4.46 11.82 17.90
N LYS A 113 5.53 12.21 18.56
CA LYS A 113 6.28 13.43 18.23
C LYS A 113 7.24 13.15 17.09
N THR A 114 7.80 11.94 17.07
CA THR A 114 8.63 11.42 15.99
C THR A 114 8.11 10.04 15.68
N MET A 115 7.96 9.70 14.39
CA MET A 115 7.45 8.40 14.00
C MET A 115 8.40 7.29 14.45
N PRO A 116 7.92 6.31 15.21
CA PRO A 116 8.72 5.16 15.61
C PRO A 116 8.94 4.22 14.43
N ASP A 117 9.72 3.15 14.63
CA ASP A 117 9.87 2.15 13.58
C ASP A 117 8.54 1.42 13.31
N THR A 118 8.46 0.79 12.16
CA THR A 118 7.22 0.15 11.70
C THR A 118 6.76 -0.97 12.63
N LYS A 119 7.69 -1.70 13.22
CA LYS A 119 7.38 -2.79 14.14
C LYS A 119 6.65 -2.27 15.38
N LYS A 120 7.08 -1.11 15.91
CA LYS A 120 6.40 -0.49 17.04
C LYS A 120 5.00 -0.02 16.65
N ILE A 121 4.85 0.58 15.47
CA ILE A 121 3.54 1.02 14.98
C ILE A 121 2.60 -0.18 14.90
N ALA A 122 3.07 -1.31 14.38
CA ALA A 122 2.29 -2.54 14.28
C ALA A 122 1.83 -3.01 15.66
N ARG A 123 2.70 -2.94 16.67
CA ARG A 123 2.36 -3.30 18.04
C ARG A 123 1.36 -2.34 18.65
N ASP A 124 1.51 -1.04 18.38
CA ASP A 124 0.58 -0.02 18.92
C ASP A 124 -0.82 -0.17 18.33
N LEU A 125 -0.94 -0.63 17.08
CA LEU A 125 -2.22 -0.88 16.43
C LEU A 125 -2.87 -2.18 16.88
N GLU A 126 -2.07 -3.15 17.34
CA GLU A 126 -2.53 -4.48 17.68
C GLU A 126 -3.62 -4.45 18.73
N GLY A 127 -4.75 -5.07 18.42
CA GLY A 127 -5.89 -5.13 19.35
C GLY A 127 -6.70 -3.85 19.47
N ARG A 128 -6.35 -2.81 18.72
CA ARG A 128 -7.12 -1.56 18.72
C ARG A 128 -8.17 -1.61 17.62
N THR A 129 -9.13 -0.72 17.66
CA THR A 129 -10.18 -0.63 16.64
C THR A 129 -10.16 0.73 15.98
N TRP A 130 -10.59 0.76 14.70
CA TRP A 130 -10.63 2.00 13.92
C TRP A 130 -11.46 3.09 14.61
N GLU A 131 -12.56 2.68 15.22
CA GLU A 131 -13.55 3.59 15.77
C GLU A 131 -13.12 4.23 17.09
N GLU A 132 -11.98 3.81 17.65
CA GLU A 132 -11.39 4.47 18.81
C GLU A 132 -10.80 5.84 18.46
N PHE A 133 -10.52 6.07 17.18
CA PHE A 133 -9.77 7.27 16.79
C PHE A 133 -10.56 8.21 15.90
#